data_d4ae703b177f9612ac66480e92b3f3ca
#
_entry.id   d4ae703b177f9612ac66480e92b3f3ca
#
_cell.length_a   1.000
_cell.length_b   1.000
_cell.length_c   1.000
_cell.angle_alpha   90.00
_cell.angle_beta   90.00
_cell.angle_gamma   90.00
#
_symmetry.space_group_name_H-M   'P 1'
#
loop_
_entity.id
_entity.type
_entity.pdbx_description
1 polymer ?
#
loop_
_entity_poly.entity_id
_entity_poly.type
_entity_poly.pdbx_seq_one_letter_code
_entity_poly.pdbx_strand_id
1 'polypeptide(L)'
;MPKQKARPSLAPYLSCSNAAAALDFYRRAFDAAEVMRWIDPDNGKIGHAELRIGDCRFYLADEYPQTGELGVCSPASLGGSSFHFWLTVDDVEAATDKAVAAGATLLRPVEQSAQDGRRSRLRDPAGHVWTVSSH
;
A
#
# COMPACT_ATOMS: atom_id res chain seq x y z
N MET A 1 -36.44 3.36 -12.43
CA MET A 1 -35.46 2.25 -12.37
C MET A 1 -35.03 2.03 -10.94
N PRO A 2 -35.24 0.84 -10.40
CA PRO A 2 -34.71 0.56 -9.07
C PRO A 2 -33.20 0.63 -9.07
N LYS A 3 -32.61 1.22 -8.01
CA LYS A 3 -31.19 1.22 -7.83
C LYS A 3 -30.71 -0.20 -7.58
N GLN A 4 -29.65 -0.60 -8.26
CA GLN A 4 -28.98 -1.85 -7.96
C GLN A 4 -28.39 -1.77 -6.55
N LYS A 5 -28.63 -2.79 -5.73
CA LYS A 5 -28.06 -2.84 -4.38
C LYS A 5 -26.54 -3.00 -4.48
N ALA A 6 -25.82 -2.18 -3.71
CA ALA A 6 -24.36 -2.33 -3.61
C ALA A 6 -24.03 -3.65 -2.91
N ARG A 7 -23.06 -4.38 -3.44
CA ARG A 7 -22.48 -5.53 -2.75
C ARG A 7 -21.48 -5.03 -1.72
N PRO A 8 -21.42 -5.65 -0.54
CA PRO A 8 -20.39 -5.29 0.42
C PRO A 8 -19.00 -5.36 -0.23
N SER A 9 -18.19 -4.35 0.03
CA SER A 9 -16.83 -4.24 -0.48
C SER A 9 -15.96 -3.60 0.58
N LEU A 10 -14.75 -4.10 0.73
CA LEU A 10 -13.81 -3.59 1.71
C LEU A 10 -12.49 -3.29 1.04
N ALA A 11 -11.93 -2.12 1.29
CA ALA A 11 -10.63 -1.76 0.80
C ALA A 11 -9.89 -0.94 1.85
N PRO A 12 -8.58 -1.15 2.03
CA PRO A 12 -7.78 -0.27 2.88
C PRO A 12 -7.65 1.10 2.24
N TYR A 13 -7.57 2.13 3.07
CA TYR A 13 -7.34 3.50 2.65
C TYR A 13 -6.12 4.03 3.40
N LEU A 14 -5.05 4.29 2.68
CA LEU A 14 -3.77 4.68 3.26
C LEU A 14 -3.65 6.20 3.32
N SER A 15 -3.16 6.71 4.46
CA SER A 15 -2.74 8.10 4.58
C SER A 15 -1.23 8.16 4.38
N CYS A 16 -0.78 9.04 3.50
CA CYS A 16 0.63 9.11 3.09
C CYS A 16 1.19 10.51 3.34
N SER A 17 2.43 10.58 3.78
CA SER A 17 3.15 11.85 3.84
C SER A 17 3.53 12.36 2.45
N ASN A 18 3.64 11.45 1.47
CA ASN A 18 3.90 11.79 0.08
C ASN A 18 3.20 10.75 -0.82
N ALA A 19 1.96 11.03 -1.17
CA ALA A 19 1.15 10.11 -1.95
C ALA A 19 1.71 9.85 -3.35
N ALA A 20 2.27 10.87 -4.00
CA ALA A 20 2.85 10.71 -5.34
C ALA A 20 4.01 9.71 -5.32
N ALA A 21 4.87 9.79 -4.32
CA ALA A 21 5.97 8.85 -4.16
C ALA A 21 5.48 7.45 -3.84
N ALA A 22 4.42 7.32 -3.04
CA ALA A 22 3.81 6.04 -2.72
C ALA A 22 3.23 5.37 -3.97
N LEU A 23 2.51 6.13 -4.79
CA LEU A 23 1.96 5.63 -6.05
C LEU A 23 3.05 5.12 -6.98
N ASP A 24 4.13 5.87 -7.14
CA ASP A 24 5.27 5.48 -7.96
C ASP A 24 5.90 4.18 -7.43
N PHE A 25 6.09 4.10 -6.13
CA PHE A 25 6.65 2.91 -5.49
C PHE A 25 5.79 1.67 -5.76
N TYR A 26 4.48 1.74 -5.51
CA TYR A 26 3.60 0.57 -5.68
C TYR A 26 3.54 0.09 -7.12
N ARG A 27 3.58 1.01 -8.08
CA ARG A 27 3.65 0.62 -9.50
C ARG A 27 4.95 -0.10 -9.81
N ARG A 28 6.06 0.41 -9.34
CA ARG A 28 7.40 -0.14 -9.64
C ARG A 28 7.70 -1.42 -8.86
N ALA A 29 7.28 -1.47 -7.61
CA ALA A 29 7.59 -2.57 -6.71
C ALA A 29 6.67 -3.78 -6.90
N PHE A 30 5.37 -3.55 -7.04
CA PHE A 30 4.35 -4.60 -6.99
C PHE A 30 3.50 -4.67 -8.26
N ASP A 31 3.88 -3.99 -9.31
CA ASP A 31 3.12 -3.93 -10.57
C ASP A 31 1.69 -3.42 -10.34
N ALA A 32 1.50 -2.55 -9.37
CA ALA A 32 0.19 -1.98 -9.10
C ALA A 32 -0.27 -1.13 -10.29
N ALA A 33 -1.53 -1.26 -10.66
CA ALA A 33 -2.15 -0.41 -11.65
C ALA A 33 -2.76 0.81 -10.96
N GLU A 34 -2.42 2.00 -11.42
CA GLU A 34 -3.07 3.22 -10.95
C GLU A 34 -4.38 3.38 -11.73
N VAL A 35 -5.51 3.24 -11.04
CA VAL A 35 -6.83 3.31 -11.67
C VAL A 35 -7.26 4.75 -11.87
N MET A 36 -7.06 5.58 -10.84
CA MET A 36 -7.36 7.01 -10.93
C MET A 36 -6.60 7.77 -9.87
N ARG A 37 -6.49 9.07 -10.08
CA ARG A 37 -5.88 10.02 -9.15
C ARG A 37 -6.64 11.33 -9.26
N TRP A 38 -7.05 11.87 -8.12
CA TRP A 38 -7.62 13.20 -8.03
C TRP A 38 -6.62 14.12 -7.34
N ILE A 39 -6.24 15.19 -8.04
CA ILE A 39 -5.33 16.20 -7.51
C ILE A 39 -6.18 17.38 -7.03
N ASP A 40 -5.99 17.74 -5.76
CA ASP A 40 -6.71 18.83 -5.12
C ASP A 40 -6.26 20.16 -5.75
N PRO A 41 -7.17 20.90 -6.41
CA PRO A 41 -6.79 22.16 -7.06
C PRO A 41 -6.37 23.25 -6.08
N ASP A 42 -6.75 23.15 -4.80
CA ASP A 42 -6.44 24.16 -3.80
C ASP A 42 -5.01 24.08 -3.28
N ASN A 43 -4.39 22.90 -3.29
CA ASN A 43 -3.10 22.69 -2.65
C ASN A 43 -2.15 21.77 -3.43
N GLY A 44 -2.59 21.18 -4.54
CA GLY A 44 -1.77 20.28 -5.35
C GLY A 44 -1.56 18.89 -4.73
N LYS A 45 -2.16 18.60 -3.59
CA LYS A 45 -2.08 17.29 -2.97
C LYS A 45 -2.93 16.28 -3.71
N ILE A 46 -2.57 15.01 -3.57
CA ILE A 46 -3.43 13.93 -4.04
C ILE A 46 -4.46 13.66 -2.96
N GLY A 47 -5.71 14.08 -3.22
CA GLY A 47 -6.81 13.94 -2.29
C GLY A 47 -7.45 12.57 -2.33
N HIS A 48 -7.21 11.81 -3.40
CA HIS A 48 -7.73 10.45 -3.55
C HIS A 48 -7.04 9.76 -4.72
N ALA A 49 -6.66 8.51 -4.51
CA ALA A 49 -6.16 7.65 -5.58
C ALA A 49 -6.63 6.23 -5.35
N GLU A 50 -6.82 5.51 -6.44
CA GLU A 50 -7.15 4.08 -6.40
C GLU A 50 -6.10 3.30 -7.16
N LEU A 51 -5.63 2.20 -6.55
CA LEU A 51 -4.68 1.27 -7.15
C LEU A 51 -5.26 -0.14 -7.09
N ARG A 52 -4.72 -0.99 -7.98
CA ARG A 52 -5.01 -2.42 -7.99
C ARG A 52 -3.72 -3.22 -8.02
N ILE A 53 -3.68 -4.26 -7.21
CA ILE A 53 -2.67 -5.33 -7.29
C ILE A 53 -3.46 -6.61 -7.53
N GLY A 54 -3.31 -7.22 -8.72
CA GLY A 54 -4.19 -8.32 -9.12
C GLY A 54 -5.65 -7.87 -9.11
N ASP A 55 -6.51 -8.61 -8.41
CA ASP A 55 -7.93 -8.29 -8.27
C ASP A 55 -8.22 -7.42 -7.03
N CYS A 56 -7.21 -7.11 -6.25
CA CYS A 56 -7.39 -6.36 -5.01
C CYS A 56 -7.18 -4.87 -5.26
N ARG A 57 -8.05 -4.06 -4.68
CA ARG A 57 -7.91 -2.61 -4.76
C ARG A 57 -7.66 -2.02 -3.40
N PHE A 58 -7.00 -0.89 -3.40
CA PHE A 58 -6.81 -0.07 -2.21
C PHE A 58 -6.73 1.39 -2.62
N TYR A 59 -6.95 2.25 -1.65
CA TYR A 59 -6.95 3.70 -1.86
C TYR A 59 -5.82 4.34 -1.08
N LEU A 60 -5.41 5.52 -1.52
CA LEU A 60 -4.51 6.35 -0.74
C LEU A 60 -4.73 7.83 -1.03
N ALA A 61 -4.26 8.65 -0.12
CA ALA A 61 -4.28 10.11 -0.24
C ALA A 61 -3.10 10.67 0.54
N ASP A 62 -2.72 11.89 0.20
CA ASP A 62 -1.87 12.69 1.07
C ASP A 62 -2.57 12.93 2.41
N GLU A 63 -1.79 13.13 3.46
CA GLU A 63 -2.31 13.40 4.78
C GLU A 63 -3.00 14.76 4.82
N TYR A 64 -4.20 14.79 5.37
CA TYR A 64 -4.99 16.02 5.54
C TYR A 64 -5.31 16.22 7.02
N PRO A 65 -5.37 17.50 7.48
CA PRO A 65 -5.72 17.78 8.88
C PRO A 65 -7.05 17.17 9.31
N GLN A 66 -8.05 17.14 8.42
CA GLN A 66 -9.38 16.63 8.74
C GLN A 66 -9.35 15.14 9.10
N THR A 67 -8.59 14.34 8.35
CA THR A 67 -8.43 12.92 8.66
C THR A 67 -7.54 12.71 9.87
N GLY A 68 -6.55 13.57 10.07
CA GLY A 68 -5.69 13.55 11.26
C GLY A 68 -6.48 13.75 12.54
N GLU A 69 -7.49 14.62 12.53
CA GLU A 69 -8.40 14.82 13.67
C GLU A 69 -9.18 13.56 14.02
N LEU A 70 -9.43 12.69 13.05
CA LEU A 70 -10.09 11.39 13.25
C LEU A 70 -9.12 10.29 13.66
N GLY A 71 -7.84 10.61 13.81
CA GLY A 71 -6.80 9.63 14.13
C GLY A 71 -6.24 8.90 12.91
N VAL A 72 -6.59 9.30 11.70
CA VAL A 72 -6.07 8.71 10.46
C VAL A 72 -4.90 9.56 9.99
N CYS A 73 -3.71 9.11 10.30
CA CYS A 73 -2.45 9.79 9.99
C CYS A 73 -1.52 8.87 9.20
N SER A 74 -0.53 9.46 8.55
CA SER A 74 0.49 8.67 7.89
C SER A 74 1.35 7.94 8.92
N PRO A 75 1.98 6.81 8.53
CA PRO A 75 2.95 6.15 9.42
C PRO A 75 4.07 7.08 9.87
N ALA A 76 4.50 8.01 9.02
CA ALA A 76 5.52 9.00 9.37
C ALA A 76 5.07 9.87 10.55
N SER A 77 3.82 10.33 10.54
CA SER A 77 3.25 11.14 11.62
C SER A 77 3.00 10.33 12.90
N LEU A 78 2.61 9.05 12.76
CA LEU A 78 2.32 8.17 13.89
C LEU A 78 3.58 7.56 14.51
N GLY A 79 4.67 7.50 13.76
CA GLY A 79 5.87 6.77 14.17
C GLY A 79 5.75 5.25 14.01
N GLY A 80 4.81 4.79 13.21
CA GLY A 80 4.57 3.38 12.97
C GLY A 80 3.22 3.12 12.33
N SER A 81 2.84 1.85 12.25
CA SER A 81 1.56 1.43 11.67
C SER A 81 0.95 0.33 12.53
N SER A 82 -0.38 0.32 12.62
CA SER A 82 -1.11 -0.66 13.42
C SER A 82 -1.42 -1.95 12.65
N PHE A 83 -1.13 -1.99 11.35
CA PHE A 83 -1.39 -3.14 10.51
C PHE A 83 -0.29 -3.30 9.46
N HIS A 84 -0.27 -4.44 8.80
CA HIS A 84 0.59 -4.64 7.64
C HIS A 84 -0.17 -5.41 6.57
N PHE A 85 0.33 -5.30 5.34
CA PHE A 85 -0.22 -6.02 4.22
C PHE A 85 0.38 -7.41 4.12
N TRP A 86 -0.40 -8.35 3.66
CA TRP A 86 0.07 -9.67 3.28
C TRP A 86 -0.11 -9.82 1.77
N LEU A 87 1.01 -9.84 1.05
CA LEU A 87 1.01 -9.96 -0.41
C LEU A 87 1.47 -11.36 -0.80
N THR A 88 0.61 -12.11 -1.45
CA THR A 88 0.94 -13.44 -1.95
C THR A 88 1.44 -13.33 -3.39
N VAL A 89 2.61 -13.91 -3.66
CA VAL A 89 3.25 -13.90 -4.97
C VAL A 89 3.84 -15.28 -5.27
N ASP A 90 4.08 -15.54 -6.55
CA ASP A 90 4.70 -16.82 -6.96
C ASP A 90 6.19 -16.88 -6.61
N ASP A 91 6.92 -15.81 -6.88
CA ASP A 91 8.38 -15.73 -6.67
C ASP A 91 8.70 -14.67 -5.63
N VAL A 92 8.86 -15.11 -4.39
CA VAL A 92 9.10 -14.20 -3.25
C VAL A 92 10.43 -13.48 -3.38
N GLU A 93 11.49 -14.16 -3.83
CA GLU A 93 12.82 -13.56 -4.01
C GLU A 93 12.76 -12.44 -5.04
N ALA A 94 12.18 -12.71 -6.20
CA ALA A 94 12.09 -11.71 -7.27
C ALA A 94 11.25 -10.50 -6.85
N ALA A 95 10.11 -10.74 -6.19
CA ALA A 95 9.24 -9.67 -5.71
C ALA A 95 9.93 -8.83 -4.64
N THR A 96 10.66 -9.47 -3.72
CA THR A 96 11.39 -8.80 -2.65
C THR A 96 12.51 -7.93 -3.23
N ASP A 97 13.30 -8.47 -4.16
CA ASP A 97 14.40 -7.73 -4.80
C ASP A 97 13.88 -6.52 -5.57
N LYS A 98 12.79 -6.69 -6.29
CA LYS A 98 12.15 -5.61 -7.04
C LYS A 98 11.65 -4.49 -6.13
N ALA A 99 11.05 -4.84 -5.01
CA ALA A 99 10.57 -3.87 -4.03
C ALA A 99 11.74 -3.12 -3.38
N VAL A 100 12.81 -3.79 -3.02
CA VAL A 100 14.01 -3.15 -2.45
C VAL A 100 14.63 -2.21 -3.49
N ALA A 101 14.73 -2.64 -4.74
CA ALA A 101 15.25 -1.79 -5.82
C ALA A 101 14.38 -0.55 -6.05
N ALA A 102 13.09 -0.64 -5.77
CA ALA A 102 12.15 0.50 -5.89
C ALA A 102 12.16 1.43 -4.67
N GLY A 103 12.83 1.06 -3.58
CA GLY A 103 13.01 1.91 -2.41
C GLY A 103 12.53 1.35 -1.09
N ALA A 104 12.06 0.10 -1.04
CA ALA A 104 11.66 -0.52 0.22
C ALA A 104 12.86 -0.83 1.11
N THR A 105 12.62 -0.78 2.42
CA THR A 105 13.59 -1.23 3.42
C THR A 105 13.31 -2.69 3.74
N LEU A 106 14.33 -3.54 3.62
CA LEU A 106 14.21 -4.95 3.98
C LEU A 106 14.25 -5.08 5.51
N LEU A 107 13.15 -5.53 6.11
CA LEU A 107 13.05 -5.73 7.55
C LEU A 107 13.45 -7.15 7.94
N ARG A 108 13.04 -8.14 7.15
CA ARG A 108 13.43 -9.53 7.30
C ARG A 108 13.73 -10.12 5.92
N PRO A 109 14.88 -10.78 5.74
CA PRO A 109 15.21 -11.39 4.46
C PRO A 109 14.26 -12.53 4.13
N VAL A 110 14.28 -12.96 2.87
CA VAL A 110 13.51 -14.11 2.45
C VAL A 110 14.02 -15.34 3.20
N GLU A 111 13.10 -16.02 3.87
CA GLU A 111 13.41 -17.25 4.60
C GLU A 111 12.25 -18.23 4.50
N GLN A 112 12.55 -19.52 4.67
CA GLN A 112 11.55 -20.56 4.66
C GLN A 112 10.83 -20.59 6.00
N SER A 113 9.51 -20.44 5.96
CA SER A 113 8.65 -20.66 7.12
C SER A 113 8.14 -22.10 7.10
N ALA A 114 8.05 -22.73 8.25
CA ALA A 114 7.52 -24.09 8.38
C ALA A 114 6.04 -24.18 7.99
N GLN A 115 5.29 -23.09 8.10
CA GLN A 115 3.84 -23.07 7.93
C GLN A 115 3.39 -22.30 6.69
N ASP A 116 4.12 -21.25 6.32
CA ASP A 116 3.65 -20.26 5.35
C ASP A 116 4.50 -20.22 4.07
N GLY A 117 5.35 -21.23 3.83
CA GLY A 117 6.27 -21.23 2.71
C GLY A 117 7.38 -20.20 2.87
N ARG A 118 7.84 -19.64 1.75
CA ARG A 118 8.87 -18.60 1.79
C ARG A 118 8.23 -17.24 2.00
N ARG A 119 8.89 -16.39 2.78
CA ARG A 119 8.38 -15.03 2.99
C ARG A 119 9.50 -14.08 3.37
N SER A 120 9.27 -12.80 3.07
CA SER A 120 10.09 -11.68 3.53
C SER A 120 9.20 -10.62 4.16
N ARG A 121 9.83 -9.63 4.79
CA ARG A 121 9.11 -8.49 5.34
C ARG A 121 9.79 -7.20 4.95
N LEU A 122 9.00 -6.25 4.46
CA LEU A 122 9.47 -4.99 3.92
C LEU A 122 8.72 -3.84 4.58
N ARG A 123 9.37 -2.67 4.64
CA ARG A 123 8.70 -1.40 4.87
C ARG A 123 8.80 -0.57 3.61
N ASP A 124 7.66 -0.09 3.13
CA ASP A 124 7.66 0.77 1.94
C ASP A 124 8.08 2.21 2.29
N PRO A 125 8.35 3.07 1.29
CA PRO A 125 8.78 4.46 1.56
C PRO A 125 7.72 5.30 2.27
N ALA A 126 6.45 4.91 2.24
CA ALA A 126 5.38 5.57 2.97
C ALA A 126 5.28 5.10 4.43
N GLY A 127 6.06 4.09 4.82
CA GLY A 127 6.11 3.56 6.17
C GLY A 127 5.20 2.38 6.44
N HIS A 128 4.47 1.90 5.44
CA HIS A 128 3.62 0.71 5.59
C HIS A 128 4.46 -0.57 5.47
N VAL A 129 4.09 -1.55 6.26
CA VAL A 129 4.80 -2.84 6.31
C VAL A 129 4.08 -3.86 5.46
N TRP A 130 4.87 -4.68 4.77
CA TRP A 130 4.38 -5.72 3.87
C TRP A 130 5.06 -7.04 4.20
N THR A 131 4.28 -8.09 4.36
CA THR A 131 4.78 -9.46 4.30
C THR A 131 4.59 -9.92 2.86
N VAL A 132 5.66 -10.36 2.23
CA VAL A 132 5.64 -10.95 0.87
C VAL A 132 5.79 -12.45 1.04
N SER A 133 4.82 -13.22 0.57
CA SER A 133 4.74 -14.64 0.87
C SER A 133 4.34 -15.46 -0.36
N SER A 134 4.73 -16.73 -0.36
CA SER A 134 4.27 -17.68 -1.38
C SER A 134 2.90 -18.30 -1.05
N HIS A 135 2.35 -18.02 0.10
CA HIS A 135 1.04 -18.51 0.53
C HIS A 135 0.16 -17.41 1.09
#